data_6db75b218ce219cf3b434f8c8a4a5e6a
#
_entry.id   6db75b218ce219cf3b434f8c8a4a5e6a
#
_cell.length_a   1.000
_cell.length_b   1.000
_cell.length_c   1.000
_cell.angle_alpha   90.00
_cell.angle_beta   90.00
_cell.angle_gamma   90.00
#
_symmetry.space_group_name_H-M   'P 1'
#
loop_
_entity.id
_entity.type
_entity.pdbx_description
1 polymer ?
#
loop_
_entity_poly.entity_id
_entity_poly.type
_entity_poly.pdbx_seq_one_letter_code
_entity_poly.pdbx_strand_id
1 'polypeptide(L)'
;LLGGAAGAAGLVAARGFAAVTIPPVSTPESLAGLLHASLAPAQREAICFPWDYVHPQFGLLRTRVGANWNATEPAVISDFYTADQKELVRAIFDRLIEPEWHARFDRQMEDDCGGFGHGHSVALIGEPGSGKFQFLMTGRHMTLRCDGDSSDHVAFGGPIFYGHDVGGGDEEKDHPGNVFWPQALAANRVFEMLDGRQRGEALVARLPRENAIGFRGRREPIPGIPVTALSPDQREELEQVLAILLEPYRTADREEVRGCLDRQGGLDDCRLAFYSTGDIGADQVWDNWRLEGPSFVWHFRGAPHVHVWVHVADSPDLPLNS
;
A
#
# COMPACT_ATOMS: atom_id res chain seq x y z
N LEU A 1 -37.40 42.56 -51.10
CA LEU A 1 -37.31 41.10 -51.07
C LEU A 1 -36.32 40.70 -49.98
N LEU A 2 -36.89 40.32 -48.79
CA LEU A 2 -36.18 39.88 -47.58
C LEU A 2 -36.07 38.36 -47.66
N GLY A 3 -34.86 37.80 -47.66
CA GLY A 3 -34.59 36.38 -47.53
C GLY A 3 -34.11 36.08 -46.13
N GLY A 4 -34.94 35.41 -45.33
CA GLY A 4 -34.53 34.92 -44.00
C GLY A 4 -33.79 33.60 -44.10
N ALA A 5 -32.61 33.56 -43.50
CA ALA A 5 -31.84 32.32 -43.28
C ALA A 5 -32.25 31.72 -41.92
N ALA A 6 -32.88 30.57 -41.93
CA ALA A 6 -33.18 29.77 -40.72
C ALA A 6 -31.93 29.00 -40.33
N GLY A 7 -31.34 29.32 -39.20
CA GLY A 7 -30.28 28.58 -38.59
C GLY A 7 -30.82 27.31 -37.90
N ALA A 8 -30.42 26.15 -38.35
CA ALA A 8 -30.70 24.89 -37.65
C ALA A 8 -29.75 24.74 -36.46
N ALA A 9 -30.26 24.90 -35.25
CA ALA A 9 -29.56 24.56 -34.01
C ALA A 9 -29.58 23.02 -33.88
N GLY A 10 -28.43 22.38 -34.11
CA GLY A 10 -28.26 20.96 -33.85
C GLY A 10 -28.29 20.70 -32.35
N LEU A 11 -29.31 20.02 -31.86
CA LEU A 11 -29.29 19.42 -30.52
C LEU A 11 -28.24 18.28 -30.51
N VAL A 12 -27.13 18.54 -29.85
CA VAL A 12 -26.22 17.47 -29.43
C VAL A 12 -26.91 16.77 -28.27
N ALA A 13 -27.49 15.60 -28.55
CA ALA A 13 -28.03 14.73 -27.51
C ALA A 13 -26.90 14.28 -26.60
N ALA A 14 -26.88 14.75 -25.37
CA ALA A 14 -26.04 14.19 -24.31
C ALA A 14 -26.44 12.70 -24.17
N ARG A 15 -25.56 11.80 -24.61
CA ARG A 15 -25.70 10.38 -24.27
C ARG A 15 -25.52 10.26 -22.77
N GLY A 16 -26.63 10.14 -22.04
CA GLY A 16 -26.62 9.78 -20.63
C GLY A 16 -25.91 8.43 -20.50
N PHE A 17 -24.81 8.40 -19.78
CA PHE A 17 -24.19 7.14 -19.37
C PHE A 17 -25.19 6.43 -18.46
N ALA A 18 -25.50 5.15 -18.75
CA ALA A 18 -26.27 4.33 -17.84
C ALA A 18 -25.49 4.23 -16.51
N ALA A 19 -26.22 4.30 -15.37
CA ALA A 19 -25.61 4.13 -14.06
C ALA A 19 -24.77 2.86 -14.02
N VAL A 20 -23.55 2.95 -13.52
CA VAL A 20 -22.65 1.79 -13.42
C VAL A 20 -23.17 0.90 -12.31
N THR A 21 -23.58 -0.32 -12.65
CA THR A 21 -23.99 -1.31 -11.65
C THR A 21 -22.77 -2.11 -11.23
N ILE A 22 -22.39 -2.04 -9.97
CA ILE A 22 -21.29 -2.82 -9.39
C ILE A 22 -21.77 -4.25 -9.15
N PRO A 23 -21.21 -5.28 -9.82
CA PRO A 23 -21.61 -6.65 -9.59
C PRO A 23 -21.23 -7.12 -8.18
N PRO A 24 -22.09 -7.92 -7.49
CA PRO A 24 -21.82 -8.37 -6.12
C PRO A 24 -20.51 -9.18 -5.98
N VAL A 25 -20.15 -9.93 -7.00
CA VAL A 25 -18.94 -10.79 -7.05
C VAL A 25 -17.94 -10.17 -8.04
N SER A 26 -17.41 -8.99 -7.71
CA SER A 26 -16.38 -8.33 -8.52
C SER A 26 -15.07 -8.28 -7.77
N THR A 27 -13.96 -8.50 -8.48
CA THR A 27 -12.61 -8.29 -7.96
C THR A 27 -12.21 -6.82 -8.12
N PRO A 28 -11.26 -6.28 -7.34
CA PRO A 28 -10.79 -4.91 -7.51
C PRO A 28 -10.27 -4.65 -8.93
N GLU A 29 -9.64 -5.63 -9.57
CA GLU A 29 -9.13 -5.55 -10.94
C GLU A 29 -10.27 -5.40 -11.96
N SER A 30 -11.35 -6.17 -11.80
CA SER A 30 -12.52 -6.06 -12.67
C SER A 30 -13.21 -4.69 -12.52
N LEU A 31 -13.28 -4.16 -11.30
CA LEU A 31 -13.80 -2.82 -11.03
C LEU A 31 -12.90 -1.73 -11.60
N ALA A 32 -11.58 -1.89 -11.51
CA ALA A 32 -10.62 -0.97 -12.13
C ALA A 32 -10.76 -0.96 -13.66
N GLY A 33 -11.05 -2.11 -14.26
CA GLY A 33 -11.42 -2.20 -15.67
C GLY A 33 -12.71 -1.44 -16.01
N LEU A 34 -13.74 -1.53 -15.17
CA LEU A 34 -14.97 -0.75 -15.31
C LEU A 34 -14.72 0.75 -15.15
N LEU A 35 -13.91 1.15 -14.17
CA LEU A 35 -13.50 2.54 -14.01
C LEU A 35 -12.80 3.04 -15.28
N HIS A 36 -11.82 2.30 -15.80
CA HIS A 36 -11.11 2.63 -17.04
C HIS A 36 -12.09 2.80 -18.21
N ALA A 37 -13.06 1.88 -18.37
CA ALA A 37 -14.05 1.94 -19.44
C ALA A 37 -14.99 3.15 -19.33
N SER A 38 -15.28 3.62 -18.10
CA SER A 38 -16.20 4.74 -17.84
C SER A 38 -15.60 6.12 -18.05
N LEU A 39 -14.26 6.23 -18.17
CA LEU A 39 -13.57 7.51 -18.27
C LEU A 39 -13.82 8.22 -19.59
N ALA A 40 -14.13 9.50 -19.52
CA ALA A 40 -14.13 10.39 -20.69
C ALA A 40 -12.71 10.60 -21.25
N PRO A 41 -12.55 11.01 -22.52
CA PRO A 41 -11.22 11.21 -23.11
C PRO A 41 -10.30 12.12 -22.28
N ALA A 42 -10.80 13.24 -21.78
CA ALA A 42 -10.01 14.15 -20.95
C ALA A 42 -9.62 13.55 -19.60
N GLN A 43 -10.47 12.69 -19.03
CA GLN A 43 -10.13 11.96 -17.80
C GLN A 43 -9.04 10.92 -18.05
N ARG A 44 -9.11 10.18 -19.17
CA ARG A 44 -8.06 9.22 -19.57
C ARG A 44 -6.71 9.91 -19.75
N GLU A 45 -6.68 11.07 -20.41
CA GLU A 45 -5.46 11.85 -20.57
C GLU A 45 -4.81 12.24 -19.23
N ALA A 46 -5.64 12.53 -18.22
CA ALA A 46 -5.18 13.00 -16.92
C ALA A 46 -4.71 11.89 -15.97
N ILE A 47 -5.32 10.69 -16.04
CA ILE A 47 -5.07 9.63 -15.03
C ILE A 47 -4.67 8.26 -15.60
N CYS A 48 -4.64 8.08 -16.94
CA CYS A 48 -4.21 6.83 -17.55
C CYS A 48 -2.81 7.00 -18.17
N PHE A 49 -1.92 6.07 -17.87
CA PHE A 49 -0.53 6.12 -18.30
C PHE A 49 -0.12 4.82 -19.00
N PRO A 50 0.83 4.88 -19.95
CA PRO A 50 1.45 3.66 -20.49
C PRO A 50 2.11 2.82 -19.39
N TRP A 51 2.21 1.49 -19.58
CA TRP A 51 2.81 0.57 -18.62
C TRP A 51 4.22 0.97 -18.18
N ASP A 52 5.04 1.45 -19.11
CA ASP A 52 6.42 1.85 -18.85
C ASP A 52 6.57 3.38 -18.70
N TYR A 53 5.52 4.06 -18.24
CA TYR A 53 5.54 5.50 -18.06
C TYR A 53 6.53 5.92 -16.99
N VAL A 54 7.47 6.79 -17.37
CA VAL A 54 8.44 7.41 -16.48
C VAL A 54 7.99 8.84 -16.18
N HIS A 55 7.50 9.04 -14.98
CA HIS A 55 7.09 10.35 -14.51
C HIS A 55 8.34 11.22 -14.28
N PRO A 56 8.36 12.52 -14.71
CA PRO A 56 9.54 13.38 -14.62
C PRO A 56 10.11 13.53 -13.19
N GLN A 57 9.24 13.51 -12.18
CA GLN A 57 9.61 13.65 -10.77
C GLN A 57 9.75 12.31 -10.05
N PHE A 58 8.94 11.30 -10.39
CA PHE A 58 8.78 10.09 -9.62
C PHE A 58 9.44 8.85 -10.24
N GLY A 59 10.00 8.96 -11.44
CA GLY A 59 10.58 7.82 -12.14
C GLY A 59 9.50 6.87 -12.68
N LEU A 60 9.81 5.58 -12.80
CA LEU A 60 8.86 4.57 -13.27
C LEU A 60 7.65 4.49 -12.32
N LEU A 61 6.49 4.94 -12.80
CA LEU A 61 5.34 5.21 -11.93
C LEU A 61 4.81 3.95 -11.25
N ARG A 62 4.76 2.82 -11.95
CA ARG A 62 4.25 1.54 -11.41
C ARG A 62 5.09 0.95 -10.27
N THR A 63 6.31 1.42 -10.06
CA THR A 63 7.19 0.98 -8.96
C THR A 63 7.39 2.08 -7.91
N ARG A 64 6.73 3.23 -8.07
CA ARG A 64 6.82 4.32 -7.12
C ARG A 64 6.02 4.01 -5.85
N VAL A 65 6.63 4.25 -4.70
CA VAL A 65 6.00 4.22 -3.38
C VAL A 65 6.36 5.47 -2.59
N GLY A 66 5.46 5.96 -1.77
CA GLY A 66 5.69 7.13 -0.93
C GLY A 66 4.62 7.27 0.15
N ALA A 67 4.99 7.98 1.23
CA ALA A 67 4.13 8.21 2.38
C ALA A 67 3.07 9.29 2.14
N ASN A 68 3.41 10.27 1.31
CA ASN A 68 2.54 11.42 1.06
C ASN A 68 2.82 11.97 -0.35
N TRP A 69 2.09 11.47 -1.32
CA TRP A 69 2.23 11.87 -2.72
C TRP A 69 0.98 11.56 -3.50
N ASN A 70 0.74 12.26 -4.57
CA ASN A 70 -0.35 12.02 -5.50
C ASN A 70 0.22 11.66 -6.88
N ALA A 71 -0.19 10.50 -7.40
CA ALA A 71 0.18 10.05 -8.74
C ALA A 71 -0.44 10.91 -9.85
N THR A 72 -1.58 11.53 -9.55
CA THR A 72 -2.33 12.43 -10.42
C THR A 72 -2.87 13.59 -9.62
N GLU A 73 -3.19 14.72 -10.28
CA GLU A 73 -3.69 15.92 -9.61
C GLU A 73 -5.14 15.79 -9.08
N PRO A 74 -6.10 15.16 -9.80
CA PRO A 74 -7.49 15.16 -9.34
C PRO A 74 -7.67 14.31 -8.07
N ALA A 75 -8.15 14.93 -6.99
CA ALA A 75 -8.59 14.20 -5.81
C ALA A 75 -9.85 13.37 -6.14
N VAL A 76 -9.98 12.19 -5.54
CA VAL A 76 -11.11 11.26 -5.79
C VAL A 76 -12.46 11.91 -5.54
N ILE A 77 -12.59 12.76 -4.52
CA ILE A 77 -13.85 13.45 -4.21
C ILE A 77 -14.18 14.63 -5.13
N SER A 78 -13.22 15.10 -5.95
CA SER A 78 -13.41 16.28 -6.80
C SER A 78 -14.48 16.08 -7.88
N ASP A 79 -14.92 17.19 -8.50
CA ASP A 79 -15.87 17.16 -9.61
C ASP A 79 -15.26 16.63 -10.92
N PHE A 80 -13.98 16.27 -10.92
CA PHE A 80 -13.34 15.57 -12.02
C PHE A 80 -13.97 14.20 -12.26
N TYR A 81 -14.42 13.52 -11.19
CA TYR A 81 -15.07 12.22 -11.28
C TYR A 81 -16.59 12.34 -11.15
N THR A 82 -17.33 11.55 -11.92
CA THR A 82 -18.77 11.38 -11.73
C THR A 82 -19.04 10.64 -10.41
N ALA A 83 -20.30 10.68 -9.94
CA ALA A 83 -20.73 9.93 -8.75
C ALA A 83 -20.42 8.43 -8.91
N ASP A 84 -20.77 7.84 -10.06
CA ASP A 84 -20.54 6.42 -10.35
C ASP A 84 -19.05 6.07 -10.36
N GLN A 85 -18.18 6.97 -10.85
CA GLN A 85 -16.74 6.77 -10.84
C GLN A 85 -16.17 6.82 -9.42
N LYS A 86 -16.67 7.72 -8.56
CA LYS A 86 -16.30 7.77 -7.14
C LYS A 86 -16.71 6.49 -6.40
N GLU A 87 -17.91 5.98 -6.69
CA GLU A 87 -18.39 4.71 -6.15
C GLU A 87 -17.51 3.51 -6.61
N LEU A 88 -17.09 3.52 -7.89
CA LEU A 88 -16.16 2.50 -8.38
C LEU A 88 -14.81 2.55 -7.66
N VAL A 89 -14.23 3.74 -7.47
CA VAL A 89 -12.95 3.89 -6.73
C VAL A 89 -13.13 3.41 -5.29
N ARG A 90 -14.22 3.76 -4.63
CA ARG A 90 -14.52 3.25 -3.28
C ARG A 90 -14.66 1.73 -3.27
N ALA A 91 -15.39 1.16 -4.21
CA ALA A 91 -15.57 -0.28 -4.29
C ALA A 91 -14.26 -1.04 -4.60
N ILE A 92 -13.35 -0.46 -5.40
CA ILE A 92 -12.01 -1.02 -5.60
C ILE A 92 -11.27 -1.07 -4.27
N PHE A 93 -11.23 0.05 -3.53
CA PHE A 93 -10.61 0.12 -2.21
C PHE A 93 -11.19 -0.92 -1.25
N ASP A 94 -12.53 -0.99 -1.13
CA ASP A 94 -13.21 -1.93 -0.25
C ASP A 94 -12.92 -3.41 -0.59
N ARG A 95 -12.61 -3.72 -1.86
CA ARG A 95 -12.22 -5.08 -2.28
C ARG A 95 -10.75 -5.43 -2.08
N LEU A 96 -9.90 -4.43 -1.88
CA LEU A 96 -8.48 -4.64 -1.52
C LEU A 96 -8.31 -4.88 -0.02
N ILE A 97 -9.24 -4.39 0.78
CA ILE A 97 -9.18 -4.41 2.24
C ILE A 97 -10.19 -5.43 2.79
N GLU A 98 -9.80 -6.18 3.80
CA GLU A 98 -10.72 -7.07 4.51
C GLU A 98 -11.88 -6.27 5.15
N PRO A 99 -13.12 -6.76 5.10
CA PRO A 99 -14.29 -6.03 5.60
C PRO A 99 -14.17 -5.58 7.07
N GLU A 100 -13.52 -6.36 7.92
CA GLU A 100 -13.30 -6.05 9.33
C GLU A 100 -12.36 -4.85 9.53
N TRP A 101 -11.59 -4.50 8.50
CA TRP A 101 -10.65 -3.38 8.52
C TRP A 101 -11.22 -2.10 7.90
N HIS A 102 -12.37 -2.14 7.20
CA HIS A 102 -12.93 -0.96 6.55
C HIS A 102 -13.11 0.20 7.51
N ALA A 103 -13.74 -0.03 8.68
CA ALA A 103 -13.97 1.02 9.66
C ALA A 103 -12.66 1.63 10.24
N ARG A 104 -11.60 0.82 10.33
CA ARG A 104 -10.28 1.28 10.78
C ARG A 104 -9.61 2.17 9.73
N PHE A 105 -9.65 1.78 8.45
CA PHE A 105 -9.14 2.62 7.37
C PHE A 105 -9.99 3.88 7.17
N ASP A 106 -11.31 3.82 7.29
CA ASP A 106 -12.16 5.00 7.22
C ASP A 106 -11.81 6.00 8.33
N ARG A 107 -11.56 5.51 9.54
CA ARG A 107 -11.09 6.34 10.64
C ARG A 107 -9.72 6.94 10.36
N GLN A 108 -8.76 6.13 9.90
CA GLN A 108 -7.44 6.62 9.52
C GLN A 108 -7.54 7.75 8.49
N MET A 109 -8.32 7.57 7.44
CA MET A 109 -8.50 8.59 6.41
C MET A 109 -9.24 9.84 6.91
N GLU A 110 -10.20 9.68 7.84
CA GLU A 110 -10.89 10.81 8.47
C GLU A 110 -9.92 11.64 9.31
N ASP A 111 -9.12 11.00 10.17
CA ASP A 111 -8.14 11.68 11.02
C ASP A 111 -7.03 12.34 10.18
N ASP A 112 -6.52 11.65 9.16
CA ASP A 112 -5.40 12.11 8.36
C ASP A 112 -5.73 13.19 7.33
N CYS A 113 -6.93 13.17 6.73
CA CYS A 113 -7.25 14.07 5.62
C CYS A 113 -8.73 14.43 5.45
N GLY A 114 -9.59 14.09 6.40
CA GLY A 114 -11.03 14.44 6.36
C GLY A 114 -11.87 13.45 5.58
N GLY A 115 -11.41 12.20 5.44
CA GLY A 115 -12.17 11.08 4.91
C GLY A 115 -11.69 10.54 3.57
N PHE A 116 -12.37 9.48 3.14
CA PHE A 116 -12.04 8.79 1.88
C PHE A 116 -12.03 9.73 0.69
N GLY A 117 -10.93 9.71 -0.06
CA GLY A 117 -10.78 10.45 -1.31
C GLY A 117 -10.43 11.94 -1.18
N HIS A 118 -10.44 12.53 0.04
CA HIS A 118 -10.09 13.93 0.25
C HIS A 118 -8.62 14.21 0.00
N GLY A 119 -7.74 13.38 0.51
CA GLY A 119 -6.28 13.48 0.30
C GLY A 119 -5.72 12.47 -0.69
N HIS A 120 -6.55 11.86 -1.53
CA HIS A 120 -6.17 10.73 -2.37
C HIS A 120 -6.44 10.96 -3.84
N SER A 121 -5.56 10.45 -4.70
CA SER A 121 -5.70 10.40 -6.15
C SER A 121 -5.53 8.98 -6.67
N VAL A 122 -5.97 8.72 -7.90
CA VAL A 122 -5.82 7.42 -8.56
C VAL A 122 -5.16 7.55 -9.92
N ALA A 123 -4.38 6.54 -10.29
CA ALA A 123 -3.84 6.37 -11.63
C ALA A 123 -4.16 4.97 -12.14
N LEU A 124 -4.35 4.87 -13.46
CA LEU A 124 -4.49 3.61 -14.18
C LEU A 124 -3.28 3.46 -15.11
N ILE A 125 -2.54 2.38 -14.99
CA ILE A 125 -1.28 2.19 -15.70
C ILE A 125 -1.40 0.96 -16.58
N GLY A 126 -1.16 1.11 -17.89
CA GLY A 126 -1.38 0.05 -18.88
C GLY A 126 -2.85 -0.08 -19.28
N GLU A 127 -3.20 -1.22 -19.88
CA GLU A 127 -4.53 -1.48 -20.45
C GLU A 127 -5.18 -2.71 -19.80
N PRO A 128 -6.43 -2.62 -19.30
CA PRO A 128 -7.14 -3.77 -18.74
C PRO A 128 -7.20 -4.95 -19.70
N GLY A 129 -6.92 -6.16 -19.19
CA GLY A 129 -6.96 -7.40 -19.97
C GLY A 129 -5.77 -7.61 -20.92
N SER A 130 -4.76 -6.75 -20.89
CA SER A 130 -3.56 -6.89 -21.72
C SER A 130 -2.43 -7.72 -21.07
N GLY A 131 -2.60 -8.13 -19.80
CA GLY A 131 -1.50 -8.66 -18.96
C GLY A 131 -0.51 -7.57 -18.51
N LYS A 132 -0.83 -6.29 -18.74
CA LYS A 132 -0.06 -5.12 -18.30
C LYS A 132 -1.03 -4.02 -17.87
N PHE A 133 -1.57 -4.16 -16.68
CA PHE A 133 -2.51 -3.22 -16.11
C PHE A 133 -2.34 -3.12 -14.60
N GLN A 134 -2.41 -1.92 -14.06
CA GLN A 134 -2.38 -1.65 -12.63
C GLN A 134 -3.29 -0.49 -12.29
N PHE A 135 -4.07 -0.63 -11.23
CA PHE A 135 -4.70 0.46 -10.49
C PHE A 135 -3.75 0.89 -9.37
N LEU A 136 -3.58 2.18 -9.19
CA LEU A 136 -2.75 2.78 -8.16
C LEU A 136 -3.54 3.87 -7.45
N MET A 137 -3.70 3.75 -6.12
CA MET A 137 -4.26 4.78 -5.26
C MET A 137 -3.18 5.34 -4.34
N THR A 138 -3.03 6.65 -4.33
CA THR A 138 -1.98 7.37 -3.60
C THR A 138 -2.53 8.55 -2.84
N GLY A 139 -1.82 9.01 -1.83
CA GLY A 139 -2.20 10.19 -1.07
C GLY A 139 -1.59 10.24 0.32
N ARG A 140 -2.26 10.93 1.21
CA ARG A 140 -1.87 11.02 2.60
C ARG A 140 -1.91 9.62 3.24
N HIS A 141 -0.76 9.17 3.74
CA HIS A 141 -0.54 7.86 4.36
C HIS A 141 -1.00 6.65 3.55
N MET A 142 -0.95 6.75 2.21
CA MET A 142 -1.43 5.68 1.35
C MET A 142 -0.65 5.57 0.03
N THR A 143 -0.23 4.35 -0.27
CA THR A 143 0.10 3.85 -1.62
C THR A 143 -0.42 2.44 -1.68
N LEU A 144 -1.58 2.24 -2.32
CA LEU A 144 -2.21 0.93 -2.53
C LEU A 144 -2.31 0.61 -4.01
N ARG A 145 -2.33 -0.68 -4.34
CA ARG A 145 -2.30 -1.18 -5.71
C ARG A 145 -3.21 -2.39 -5.89
N CYS A 146 -3.65 -2.59 -7.12
CA CYS A 146 -3.97 -3.91 -7.65
C CYS A 146 -3.55 -3.96 -9.12
N ASP A 147 -2.96 -5.05 -9.54
CA ASP A 147 -2.33 -5.17 -10.85
C ASP A 147 -3.01 -6.20 -11.77
N GLY A 148 -4.07 -6.78 -11.29
CA GLY A 148 -4.76 -7.83 -12.03
C GLY A 148 -3.88 -9.08 -12.13
N ASP A 149 -3.67 -9.50 -13.33
CA ASP A 149 -2.82 -10.63 -13.71
C ASP A 149 -1.48 -10.18 -14.30
N SER A 150 -1.05 -8.96 -13.98
CA SER A 150 0.10 -8.33 -14.65
C SER A 150 1.45 -8.73 -14.08
N SER A 151 1.49 -9.29 -12.85
CA SER A 151 2.76 -9.58 -12.19
C SER A 151 2.64 -10.65 -11.10
N ASP A 152 2.82 -11.91 -11.46
CA ASP A 152 2.81 -13.06 -10.53
C ASP A 152 4.03 -13.10 -9.58
N HIS A 153 4.95 -12.14 -9.68
CA HIS A 153 6.27 -12.18 -9.03
C HIS A 153 6.43 -11.11 -7.95
N VAL A 154 5.45 -10.24 -7.76
CA VAL A 154 5.49 -9.17 -6.79
C VAL A 154 4.13 -9.02 -6.10
N ALA A 155 4.12 -9.15 -4.78
CA ALA A 155 2.91 -9.03 -4.00
C ALA A 155 2.32 -7.62 -4.09
N PHE A 156 0.98 -7.53 -4.01
CA PHE A 156 0.21 -6.30 -4.14
C PHE A 156 0.34 -5.60 -5.51
N GLY A 157 0.99 -6.21 -6.49
CA GLY A 157 1.35 -5.54 -7.75
C GLY A 157 2.51 -4.56 -7.63
N GLY A 158 3.22 -4.53 -6.51
CA GLY A 158 4.38 -3.68 -6.25
C GLY A 158 4.46 -3.16 -4.83
N PRO A 159 5.41 -2.26 -4.53
CA PRO A 159 5.58 -1.75 -3.17
C PRO A 159 4.36 -0.95 -2.73
N ILE A 160 3.95 -1.11 -1.46
CA ILE A 160 2.86 -0.38 -0.84
C ILE A 160 3.33 0.40 0.38
N PHE A 161 2.53 1.38 0.77
CA PHE A 161 2.71 2.16 1.98
C PHE A 161 1.37 2.38 2.66
N TYR A 162 1.35 2.31 3.98
CA TYR A 162 0.25 2.73 4.81
C TYR A 162 0.75 3.38 6.11
N GLY A 163 -0.06 4.18 6.73
CA GLY A 163 0.30 4.87 7.97
C GLY A 163 -0.89 5.56 8.60
N HIS A 164 -0.68 6.22 9.74
CA HIS A 164 -1.70 6.97 10.44
C HIS A 164 -1.07 7.99 11.37
N ASP A 165 -1.64 9.20 11.43
CA ASP A 165 -1.29 10.27 12.35
C ASP A 165 -2.51 10.65 13.19
N VAL A 166 -2.51 10.31 14.47
CA VAL A 166 -3.64 10.55 15.38
C VAL A 166 -3.73 11.97 15.93
N GLY A 167 -3.07 12.94 15.33
CA GLY A 167 -3.21 14.34 15.72
C GLY A 167 -1.91 15.10 15.92
N GLY A 168 -0.88 14.77 15.15
CA GLY A 168 0.33 15.60 15.04
C GLY A 168 1.39 15.34 16.07
N GLY A 169 1.62 14.10 16.44
CA GLY A 169 2.67 13.73 17.37
C GLY A 169 2.81 12.23 17.55
N ASP A 170 3.56 11.86 18.55
CA ASP A 170 3.78 10.46 18.93
C ASP A 170 2.45 9.75 19.20
N GLU A 171 2.27 8.57 18.65
CA GLU A 171 1.13 7.75 18.99
C GLU A 171 1.27 7.20 20.40
N GLU A 172 0.33 7.56 21.27
CA GLU A 172 0.26 6.94 22.58
C GLU A 172 -0.21 5.49 22.45
N LYS A 173 0.48 4.59 23.16
CA LYS A 173 0.25 3.15 23.12
C LYS A 173 -1.23 2.73 23.21
N ASP A 174 -2.00 3.42 24.06
CA ASP A 174 -3.40 3.12 24.33
C ASP A 174 -4.37 4.12 23.66
N HIS A 175 -3.89 4.95 22.74
CA HIS A 175 -4.74 5.91 22.05
C HIS A 175 -5.81 5.19 21.19
N PRO A 176 -7.10 5.53 21.36
CA PRO A 176 -8.17 4.81 20.66
C PRO A 176 -8.15 4.98 19.13
N GLY A 177 -7.37 5.94 18.62
CA GLY A 177 -7.13 6.16 17.19
C GLY A 177 -6.03 5.30 16.59
N ASN A 178 -5.25 4.59 17.41
CA ASN A 178 -4.10 3.80 16.98
C ASN A 178 -4.50 2.60 16.09
N VAL A 179 -4.67 2.82 14.80
CA VAL A 179 -5.15 1.81 13.84
C VAL A 179 -4.13 0.69 13.67
N PHE A 180 -2.85 1.01 13.52
CA PHE A 180 -1.78 0.05 13.20
C PHE A 180 -0.83 -0.27 14.35
N TRP A 181 -0.97 0.38 15.51
CA TRP A 181 -0.13 0.14 16.69
C TRP A 181 -0.12 -1.32 17.18
N PRO A 182 -1.19 -2.10 17.04
CA PRO A 182 -1.14 -3.53 17.34
C PRO A 182 -0.02 -4.30 16.62
N GLN A 183 0.46 -3.81 15.46
CA GLN A 183 1.59 -4.39 14.75
C GLN A 183 2.92 -4.16 15.50
N ALA A 184 3.11 -2.97 16.10
CA ALA A 184 4.26 -2.69 16.97
C ALA A 184 4.24 -3.58 18.21
N LEU A 185 3.09 -3.68 18.88
CA LEU A 185 2.92 -4.54 20.06
C LEU A 185 3.20 -6.01 19.77
N ALA A 186 2.76 -6.50 18.60
CA ALA A 186 3.03 -7.87 18.19
C ALA A 186 4.53 -8.12 17.99
N ALA A 187 5.22 -7.23 17.26
CA ALA A 187 6.67 -7.33 17.09
C ALA A 187 7.42 -7.23 18.41
N ASN A 188 6.97 -6.35 19.32
CA ASN A 188 7.59 -6.19 20.64
C ASN A 188 7.49 -7.46 21.49
N ARG A 189 6.39 -8.24 21.41
CA ARG A 189 6.29 -9.52 22.11
C ARG A 189 7.40 -10.49 21.68
N VAL A 190 7.76 -10.52 20.39
CA VAL A 190 8.90 -11.32 19.94
C VAL A 190 10.19 -10.83 20.62
N PHE A 191 10.42 -9.51 20.69
CA PHE A 191 11.61 -8.95 21.35
C PHE A 191 11.67 -9.29 22.84
N GLU A 192 10.55 -9.25 23.55
CA GLU A 192 10.44 -9.60 24.96
C GLU A 192 10.83 -11.06 25.23
N MET A 193 10.52 -11.97 24.29
CA MET A 193 10.87 -13.40 24.38
C MET A 193 12.36 -13.68 24.09
N LEU A 194 13.11 -12.73 23.51
CA LEU A 194 14.53 -12.90 23.20
C LEU A 194 15.38 -12.93 24.48
N ASP A 195 16.36 -13.84 24.52
CA ASP A 195 17.41 -13.84 25.55
C ASP A 195 18.40 -12.67 25.35
N GLY A 196 19.30 -12.48 26.31
CA GLY A 196 20.24 -11.35 26.27
C GLY A 196 21.17 -11.35 25.07
N ARG A 197 21.56 -12.51 24.54
CA ARG A 197 22.40 -12.63 23.34
C ARG A 197 21.55 -12.30 22.11
N GLN A 198 20.38 -12.89 21.99
CA GLN A 198 19.47 -12.66 20.89
C GLN A 198 19.04 -11.18 20.80
N ARG A 199 18.77 -10.52 21.95
CA ARG A 199 18.50 -9.06 22.01
C ARG A 199 19.68 -8.25 21.48
N GLY A 200 20.91 -8.61 21.85
CA GLY A 200 22.11 -7.96 21.34
C GLY A 200 22.28 -8.08 19.82
N GLU A 201 21.79 -9.15 19.22
CA GLU A 201 21.81 -9.37 17.76
C GLU A 201 20.62 -8.70 17.06
N ALA A 202 19.43 -8.70 17.67
CA ALA A 202 18.22 -8.10 17.12
C ALA A 202 18.25 -6.56 17.17
N LEU A 203 18.92 -5.98 18.19
CA LEU A 203 18.95 -4.53 18.39
C LEU A 203 20.05 -3.89 17.55
N VAL A 204 19.63 -3.06 16.60
CA VAL A 204 20.50 -2.35 15.65
C VAL A 204 20.52 -0.86 16.00
N ALA A 205 21.73 -0.30 16.15
CA ALA A 205 21.86 1.10 16.55
C ALA A 205 21.40 2.10 15.49
N ARG A 206 21.63 1.80 14.21
CA ARG A 206 21.37 2.74 13.11
C ARG A 206 20.08 2.39 12.38
N LEU A 207 19.07 3.26 12.51
CA LEU A 207 17.85 3.22 11.72
C LEU A 207 18.16 3.52 10.24
N PRO A 208 17.76 2.68 9.27
CA PRO A 208 17.81 3.03 7.85
C PRO A 208 16.84 4.15 7.55
N ARG A 209 17.01 4.81 6.39
CA ARG A 209 15.94 5.67 5.89
C ARG A 209 14.69 4.81 5.69
N GLU A 210 13.54 5.28 6.12
CA GLU A 210 12.29 4.50 6.09
C GLU A 210 11.91 4.02 4.69
N ASN A 211 12.14 4.84 3.66
CA ASN A 211 11.87 4.50 2.27
C ASN A 211 12.95 3.62 1.61
N ALA A 212 14.00 3.25 2.34
CA ALA A 212 15.04 2.35 1.84
C ALA A 212 14.56 0.88 1.92
N ILE A 213 13.56 0.54 1.09
CA ILE A 213 12.96 -0.81 1.00
C ILE A 213 13.31 -1.55 -0.29
N GLY A 214 14.35 -1.12 -1.00
CA GLY A 214 14.95 -1.89 -2.08
C GLY A 214 15.53 -3.20 -1.57
N PHE A 215 15.43 -4.25 -2.37
CA PHE A 215 15.90 -5.57 -1.99
C PHE A 215 17.43 -5.65 -1.95
N ARG A 216 17.95 -6.29 -0.92
CA ARG A 216 19.40 -6.55 -0.77
C ARG A 216 19.83 -7.82 -1.50
N GLY A 217 18.89 -8.69 -1.79
CA GLY A 217 19.22 -10.03 -2.31
C GLY A 217 20.00 -10.86 -1.29
N ARG A 218 20.60 -11.95 -1.78
CA ARG A 218 21.40 -12.86 -0.93
C ARG A 218 22.84 -12.42 -0.72
N ARG A 219 23.31 -11.37 -1.39
CA ARG A 219 24.72 -10.95 -1.39
C ARG A 219 25.03 -9.88 -0.37
N GLU A 220 24.05 -9.04 -0.04
CA GLU A 220 24.23 -7.98 0.94
C GLU A 220 23.80 -8.45 2.33
N PRO A 221 24.55 -8.08 3.39
CA PRO A 221 24.19 -8.45 4.74
C PRO A 221 22.89 -7.72 5.17
N ILE A 222 21.95 -8.48 5.72
CA ILE A 222 20.72 -7.98 6.31
C ILE A 222 20.94 -7.82 7.83
N PRO A 223 20.69 -6.65 8.43
CA PRO A 223 20.83 -6.44 9.88
C PRO A 223 19.78 -7.20 10.71
N GLY A 224 20.09 -7.41 11.99
CA GLY A 224 19.17 -8.03 12.95
C GLY A 224 19.47 -9.52 13.19
N ILE A 225 18.64 -10.14 14.00
CA ILE A 225 18.72 -11.57 14.33
C ILE A 225 18.18 -12.42 13.18
N PRO A 226 18.88 -13.48 12.70
CA PRO A 226 18.31 -14.40 11.73
C PRO A 226 17.15 -15.18 12.36
N VAL A 227 16.09 -15.39 11.61
CA VAL A 227 14.92 -16.14 12.10
C VAL A 227 15.29 -17.58 12.48
N THR A 228 16.31 -18.14 11.84
CA THR A 228 16.86 -19.47 12.20
C THR A 228 17.52 -19.54 13.59
N ALA A 229 17.84 -18.39 14.20
CA ALA A 229 18.40 -18.32 15.56
C ALA A 229 17.30 -18.20 16.64
N LEU A 230 16.04 -18.10 16.25
CA LEU A 230 14.89 -18.07 17.15
C LEU A 230 14.52 -19.48 17.63
N SER A 231 14.06 -19.58 18.87
CA SER A 231 13.44 -20.83 19.38
C SER A 231 12.12 -21.12 18.68
N PRO A 232 11.58 -22.35 18.77
CA PRO A 232 10.27 -22.66 18.19
C PRO A 232 9.17 -21.71 18.64
N ASP A 233 9.08 -21.39 19.93
CA ASP A 233 8.06 -20.50 20.48
C ASP A 233 8.21 -19.06 19.97
N GLN A 234 9.46 -18.57 19.85
CA GLN A 234 9.75 -17.24 19.28
C GLN A 234 9.40 -17.19 17.79
N ARG A 235 9.60 -18.27 17.06
CA ARG A 235 9.21 -18.36 15.63
C ARG A 235 7.70 -18.36 15.47
N GLU A 236 6.97 -19.11 16.33
CA GLU A 236 5.53 -19.09 16.33
C GLU A 236 4.98 -17.70 16.58
N GLU A 237 5.55 -16.95 17.55
CA GLU A 237 5.15 -15.54 17.78
C GLU A 237 5.48 -14.66 16.56
N LEU A 238 6.62 -14.85 15.89
CA LEU A 238 6.94 -14.11 14.65
C LEU A 238 5.95 -14.43 13.51
N GLU A 239 5.47 -15.66 13.42
CA GLU A 239 4.41 -16.03 12.48
C GLU A 239 3.08 -15.35 12.80
N GLN A 240 2.77 -15.14 14.09
CA GLN A 240 1.62 -14.31 14.48
C GLN A 240 1.81 -12.84 14.10
N VAL A 241 3.04 -12.30 14.22
CA VAL A 241 3.34 -10.95 13.70
C VAL A 241 3.01 -10.88 12.20
N LEU A 242 3.52 -11.81 11.40
CA LEU A 242 3.23 -11.84 9.96
C LEU A 242 1.72 -11.96 9.68
N ALA A 243 0.99 -12.76 10.45
CA ALA A 243 -0.46 -12.86 10.32
C ALA A 243 -1.15 -11.51 10.57
N ILE A 244 -0.77 -10.80 11.65
CA ILE A 244 -1.32 -9.46 12.01
C ILE A 244 -0.97 -8.41 10.93
N LEU A 245 0.24 -8.45 10.36
CA LEU A 245 0.63 -7.57 9.25
C LEU A 245 -0.25 -7.76 8.02
N LEU A 246 -0.70 -8.98 7.78
CA LEU A 246 -1.48 -9.36 6.61
C LEU A 246 -3.00 -9.20 6.82
N GLU A 247 -3.48 -9.12 8.06
CA GLU A 247 -4.92 -9.01 8.38
C GLU A 247 -5.66 -7.92 7.57
N PRO A 248 -5.08 -6.73 7.30
CA PRO A 248 -5.81 -5.69 6.59
C PRO A 248 -6.19 -6.04 5.15
N TYR A 249 -5.52 -6.99 4.54
CA TYR A 249 -5.60 -7.25 3.10
C TYR A 249 -6.47 -8.46 2.77
N ARG A 250 -7.06 -8.45 1.57
CA ARG A 250 -7.85 -9.58 1.05
C ARG A 250 -7.04 -10.87 0.99
N THR A 251 -7.73 -12.00 1.03
CA THR A 251 -7.12 -13.35 1.05
C THR A 251 -6.13 -13.57 -0.11
N ALA A 252 -6.47 -13.14 -1.33
CA ALA A 252 -5.59 -13.29 -2.50
C ALA A 252 -4.23 -12.61 -2.31
N ASP A 253 -4.21 -11.37 -1.82
CA ASP A 253 -2.96 -10.63 -1.57
C ASP A 253 -2.15 -11.25 -0.41
N ARG A 254 -2.84 -11.77 0.62
CA ARG A 254 -2.18 -12.52 1.70
C ARG A 254 -1.50 -13.80 1.21
N GLU A 255 -2.16 -14.54 0.32
CA GLU A 255 -1.62 -15.75 -0.30
C GLU A 255 -0.44 -15.42 -1.21
N GLU A 256 -0.52 -14.33 -1.96
CA GLU A 256 0.56 -13.85 -2.82
C GLU A 256 1.81 -13.46 -2.01
N VAL A 257 1.66 -12.70 -0.91
CA VAL A 257 2.77 -12.36 0.00
C VAL A 257 3.43 -13.63 0.53
N ARG A 258 2.64 -14.61 1.00
CA ARG A 258 3.17 -15.88 1.51
C ARG A 258 3.87 -16.66 0.41
N GLY A 259 3.30 -16.73 -0.78
CA GLY A 259 3.91 -17.39 -1.92
C GLY A 259 5.22 -16.75 -2.37
N CYS A 260 5.32 -15.42 -2.38
CA CYS A 260 6.57 -14.71 -2.64
C CYS A 260 7.61 -14.97 -1.54
N LEU A 261 7.19 -14.93 -0.28
CA LEU A 261 8.06 -15.24 0.87
C LEU A 261 8.61 -16.67 0.77
N ASP A 262 7.78 -17.65 0.50
CA ASP A 262 8.19 -19.06 0.36
C ASP A 262 9.19 -19.26 -0.78
N ARG A 263 8.94 -18.64 -1.94
CA ARG A 263 9.84 -18.74 -3.11
C ARG A 263 11.22 -18.15 -2.86
N GLN A 264 11.33 -17.12 -2.02
CA GLN A 264 12.64 -16.55 -1.67
C GLN A 264 13.41 -17.32 -0.59
N GLY A 265 12.79 -18.32 0.07
CA GLY A 265 13.39 -19.17 1.11
C GLY A 265 12.66 -19.17 2.44
N GLY A 266 11.45 -18.59 2.48
CA GLY A 266 10.62 -18.51 3.66
C GLY A 266 11.16 -17.54 4.72
N LEU A 267 10.58 -17.62 5.92
CA LEU A 267 11.04 -16.85 7.08
C LEU A 267 12.50 -17.21 7.47
N ASP A 268 12.99 -18.40 7.13
CA ASP A 268 14.34 -18.83 7.46
C ASP A 268 15.41 -17.97 6.82
N ASP A 269 15.14 -17.40 5.65
CA ASP A 269 16.04 -16.46 4.98
C ASP A 269 15.83 -15.00 5.44
N CYS A 270 14.93 -14.76 6.40
CA CYS A 270 14.65 -13.43 6.93
C CYS A 270 15.43 -13.15 8.23
N ARG A 271 15.52 -11.86 8.54
CA ARG A 271 16.08 -11.33 9.78
C ARG A 271 15.12 -10.31 10.39
N LEU A 272 15.05 -10.27 11.72
CA LEU A 272 14.27 -9.32 12.48
C LEU A 272 15.19 -8.32 13.17
N ALA A 273 14.99 -7.04 12.91
CA ALA A 273 15.76 -5.96 13.51
C ALA A 273 14.84 -4.96 14.23
N PHE A 274 15.26 -4.56 15.43
CA PHE A 274 14.70 -3.43 16.18
C PHE A 274 15.73 -2.31 16.22
N TYR A 275 15.29 -1.06 16.18
CA TYR A 275 16.20 0.07 16.06
C TYR A 275 16.09 0.99 17.27
N SER A 276 17.21 1.21 17.96
CA SER A 276 17.28 2.09 19.13
C SER A 276 17.29 3.59 18.77
N THR A 277 17.73 3.94 17.55
CA THR A 277 17.63 5.32 17.08
C THR A 277 16.22 5.62 16.60
N GLY A 278 15.63 6.70 17.10
CA GLY A 278 14.26 7.11 16.78
C GLY A 278 13.18 6.43 17.62
N ASP A 279 13.59 5.65 18.63
CA ASP A 279 12.69 5.16 19.66
C ASP A 279 12.31 6.33 20.60
N ILE A 280 11.02 6.56 20.80
CA ILE A 280 10.51 7.67 21.61
C ILE A 280 9.82 7.15 22.85
N GLY A 281 10.10 7.82 23.95
CA GLY A 281 9.51 7.48 25.25
C GLY A 281 10.22 6.35 25.97
N ALA A 282 9.58 5.86 27.01
CA ALA A 282 10.04 4.76 27.86
C ALA A 282 8.88 3.78 28.11
N ASP A 283 8.06 3.57 27.13
CA ASP A 283 6.87 2.73 27.18
C ASP A 283 7.18 1.23 27.05
N GLN A 284 8.46 0.89 26.78
CA GLN A 284 8.99 -0.45 26.58
C GLN A 284 8.48 -1.13 25.28
N VAL A 285 8.07 -0.35 24.31
CA VAL A 285 7.71 -0.81 22.97
C VAL A 285 8.68 -0.18 21.97
N TRP A 286 9.31 -1.01 21.14
CA TRP A 286 10.18 -0.50 20.07
C TRP A 286 9.35 0.14 18.96
N ASP A 287 9.52 1.44 18.73
CA ASP A 287 8.85 2.20 17.70
C ASP A 287 9.27 1.76 16.28
N ASN A 288 10.52 1.36 16.13
CA ASN A 288 11.07 1.09 14.81
C ASN A 288 11.57 -0.34 14.73
N TRP A 289 11.04 -1.10 13.79
CA TRP A 289 11.49 -2.45 13.52
C TRP A 289 11.35 -2.82 12.04
N ARG A 290 12.03 -3.88 11.64
CA ARG A 290 12.00 -4.38 10.26
C ARG A 290 12.13 -5.90 10.23
N LEU A 291 11.25 -6.54 9.48
CA LEU A 291 11.43 -7.91 9.01
C LEU A 291 11.92 -7.84 7.57
N GLU A 292 13.10 -8.38 7.30
CA GLU A 292 13.77 -8.25 6.00
C GLU A 292 14.35 -9.59 5.55
N GLY A 293 14.08 -9.97 4.30
CA GLY A 293 14.64 -11.11 3.58
C GLY A 293 15.26 -10.70 2.26
N PRO A 294 15.76 -11.63 1.45
CA PRO A 294 16.40 -11.33 0.16
C PRO A 294 15.54 -10.49 -0.79
N SER A 295 14.23 -10.76 -0.83
CA SER A 295 13.21 -10.02 -1.60
C SER A 295 11.95 -9.76 -0.79
N PHE A 296 12.10 -9.57 0.50
CA PHE A 296 11.03 -9.25 1.44
C PHE A 296 11.47 -8.10 2.35
N VAL A 297 10.70 -7.01 2.39
CA VAL A 297 10.92 -5.92 3.34
C VAL A 297 9.57 -5.47 3.90
N TRP A 298 9.44 -5.56 5.23
CA TRP A 298 8.36 -4.94 5.98
C TRP A 298 8.98 -4.05 7.04
N HIS A 299 8.93 -2.74 6.80
CA HIS A 299 9.52 -1.74 7.68
C HIS A 299 8.43 -0.96 8.37
N PHE A 300 8.40 -1.07 9.70
CA PHE A 300 7.49 -0.32 10.57
C PHE A 300 8.26 0.79 11.28
N ARG A 301 7.74 2.01 11.22
CA ARG A 301 8.14 3.16 12.02
C ARG A 301 6.92 3.64 12.80
N GLY A 302 6.95 3.56 14.14
CA GLY A 302 5.88 3.98 15.04
C GLY A 302 5.92 5.47 15.39
N ALA A 303 7.11 6.05 15.47
CA ALA A 303 7.30 7.43 15.93
C ALA A 303 7.81 8.36 14.80
N PRO A 304 7.34 9.64 14.72
CA PRO A 304 6.36 10.30 15.58
C PRO A 304 4.90 9.91 15.31
N HIS A 305 4.64 9.10 14.30
CA HIS A 305 3.39 8.44 13.95
C HIS A 305 3.68 7.28 13.01
N VAL A 306 2.72 6.40 12.83
CA VAL A 306 2.94 5.14 12.10
C VAL A 306 3.14 5.37 10.60
N HIS A 307 4.27 4.88 10.11
CA HIS A 307 4.58 4.69 8.69
C HIS A 307 5.02 3.25 8.45
N VAL A 308 4.36 2.57 7.53
CA VAL A 308 4.73 1.20 7.17
C VAL A 308 5.02 1.10 5.68
N TRP A 309 6.22 0.64 5.37
CA TRP A 309 6.71 0.47 4.02
C TRP A 309 6.87 -1.01 3.73
N VAL A 310 6.27 -1.46 2.64
CA VAL A 310 6.25 -2.88 2.28
C VAL A 310 6.71 -3.07 0.86
N HIS A 311 7.64 -4.00 0.67
CA HIS A 311 8.05 -4.47 -0.64
C HIS A 311 8.32 -5.97 -0.56
N VAL A 312 7.56 -6.76 -1.30
CA VAL A 312 7.63 -8.22 -1.27
C VAL A 312 7.58 -8.77 -2.68
N ALA A 313 8.54 -9.62 -3.00
CA ALA A 313 8.63 -10.30 -4.29
C ALA A 313 9.28 -11.67 -4.14
N ASP A 314 9.22 -12.48 -5.17
CA ASP A 314 9.92 -13.77 -5.22
C ASP A 314 11.36 -13.65 -5.70
N SER A 315 11.74 -12.49 -6.24
CA SER A 315 13.09 -12.19 -6.75
C SER A 315 13.55 -10.80 -6.33
N PRO A 316 14.84 -10.63 -5.98
CA PRO A 316 15.41 -9.33 -5.60
C PRO A 316 15.65 -8.38 -6.77
N ASP A 317 15.49 -8.82 -8.02
CA ASP A 317 15.88 -8.06 -9.21
C ASP A 317 14.79 -7.10 -9.73
N LEU A 318 13.81 -6.79 -8.89
CA LEU A 318 12.73 -5.88 -9.24
C LEU A 318 13.10 -4.41 -8.98
N PRO A 319 12.79 -3.50 -9.93
CA PRO A 319 13.07 -2.09 -9.74
C PRO A 319 12.15 -1.46 -8.68
N LEU A 320 12.70 -0.51 -7.92
CA LEU A 320 11.99 0.30 -6.95
C LEU A 320 12.28 1.78 -7.21
N ASN A 321 11.24 2.61 -7.21
CA ASN A 321 11.33 4.07 -7.17
C ASN A 321 10.67 4.58 -5.87
N SER A 322 11.45 5.11 -4.94
CA SER A 322 10.99 5.63 -3.65
C SER A 322 11.58 7.00 -3.32
#